data_582ccc2cd18e6b05691b88888ca52f9b
#
_entry.id   582ccc2cd18e6b05691b88888ca52f9b
#
_cell.length_a   1.000
_cell.length_b   1.000
_cell.length_c   1.000
_cell.angle_alpha   90.00
_cell.angle_beta   90.00
_cell.angle_gamma   90.00
#
_symmetry.space_group_name_H-M   'P 1'
#
loop_
_entity.id
_entity.type
_entity.pdbx_description
1 polymer ?
#
loop_
_entity_poly.entity_id
_entity_poly.type
_entity_poly.pdbx_seq_one_letter_code
_entity_poly.pdbx_strand_id
1 'polypeptide(L)'
;MVTGVQTCALPIYVLMIGPPGSGKTMLARRINSILPPLSHEEALEVTKIYSVAGLFDVSRTAALHARPFRSPHHTVSTAALIGGGSIPKPGEVTLSHKGVLFLDELPEFPRSVLEVLRQPLEDRVVHISRVNASLTYPADFILISAMNPCPCGFNGDPDKECTCSSGDIRRYLRKISGPLLDRIDLHVSVQRPKYTELTATRAEESSEVIRARVKLARERQAKRLAIYGMRTNSQMQHRQIKETCGMTPRAQQILADVFNRLHLSARAYDRIIKVSRTIADLQGKDIIDAEQIAEAVSYRAQDKE
;
A
#
# COMPACT_ATOMS: atom_id res chain seq x y z
N MET A 1 5.17 -16.54 0.09
CA MET A 1 4.87 -15.36 -0.75
C MET A 1 3.38 -14.99 -0.83
N VAL A 2 2.47 -15.91 -0.62
CA VAL A 2 1.01 -15.66 -0.75
C VAL A 2 0.46 -14.71 0.32
N THR A 3 0.97 -14.75 1.54
CA THR A 3 0.51 -13.92 2.67
C THR A 3 0.77 -12.44 2.47
N GLY A 4 1.92 -12.03 1.95
CA GLY A 4 2.24 -10.61 1.70
C GLY A 4 1.28 -9.95 0.70
N VAL A 5 0.94 -10.66 -0.40
CA VAL A 5 0.01 -10.15 -1.42
C VAL A 5 -1.42 -10.04 -0.87
N GLN A 6 -1.85 -10.96 -0.01
CA GLN A 6 -3.18 -10.92 0.63
C GLN A 6 -3.30 -9.80 1.64
N THR A 7 -2.22 -9.50 2.36
CA THR A 7 -2.15 -8.36 3.28
C THR A 7 -2.29 -7.03 2.53
N CYS A 8 -1.83 -6.95 1.27
CA CYS A 8 -1.99 -5.77 0.42
C CYS A 8 -3.45 -5.45 0.05
N ALA A 9 -4.36 -6.40 0.15
CA ALA A 9 -5.79 -6.18 -0.13
C ALA A 9 -6.55 -5.50 1.04
N LEU A 10 -5.85 -5.22 2.12
CA LEU A 10 -6.28 -4.37 3.21
C LEU A 10 -5.60 -3.01 2.97
N PRO A 11 -6.19 -1.85 3.30
CA PRO A 11 -5.61 -0.56 2.94
C PRO A 11 -4.28 -0.34 3.68
N ILE A 12 -3.24 -0.97 3.12
CA ILE A 12 -1.86 -1.04 3.57
C ILE A 12 -1.00 -0.57 2.41
N TYR A 13 -0.01 0.23 2.67
CA TYR A 13 0.91 0.73 1.66
C TYR A 13 2.06 -0.23 1.45
N VAL A 14 2.38 -0.51 0.19
CA VAL A 14 3.34 -1.56 -0.19
C VAL A 14 4.44 -1.01 -1.08
N LEU A 15 5.67 -1.37 -0.77
CA LEU A 15 6.84 -1.18 -1.63
C LEU A 15 7.35 -2.55 -2.07
N MET A 16 7.32 -2.78 -3.37
CA MET A 16 7.92 -3.96 -4.00
C MET A 16 9.33 -3.64 -4.49
N ILE A 17 10.31 -4.39 -4.00
CA ILE A 17 11.72 -4.22 -4.38
C ILE A 17 12.17 -5.49 -5.09
N GLY A 18 12.80 -5.35 -6.25
CA GLY A 18 13.32 -6.52 -6.98
C GLY A 18 13.92 -6.16 -8.33
N PRO A 19 14.63 -7.09 -8.96
CA PRO A 19 15.31 -6.86 -10.22
C PRO A 19 14.33 -6.56 -11.37
N PRO A 20 14.81 -5.99 -12.48
CA PRO A 20 14.01 -5.83 -13.68
C PRO A 20 13.46 -7.16 -14.16
N GLY A 21 12.20 -7.18 -14.62
CA GLY A 21 11.55 -8.41 -15.11
C GLY A 21 11.05 -9.38 -14.02
N SER A 22 11.07 -9.00 -12.74
CA SER A 22 10.53 -9.83 -11.64
C SER A 22 8.99 -9.84 -11.56
N GLY A 23 8.28 -9.12 -12.42
CA GLY A 23 6.81 -9.15 -12.47
C GLY A 23 6.11 -8.18 -11.51
N LYS A 24 6.81 -7.19 -10.92
CA LYS A 24 6.25 -6.21 -9.96
C LYS A 24 5.00 -5.50 -10.49
N THR A 25 5.07 -4.96 -11.70
CA THR A 25 3.95 -4.27 -12.35
C THR A 25 2.75 -5.20 -12.61
N MET A 26 3.02 -6.46 -12.97
CA MET A 26 1.97 -7.48 -13.16
C MET A 26 1.28 -7.78 -11.83
N LEU A 27 2.05 -7.96 -10.75
CA LEU A 27 1.50 -8.19 -9.40
C LEU A 27 0.65 -7.01 -8.94
N ALA A 28 1.13 -5.77 -9.13
CA ALA A 28 0.39 -4.56 -8.78
C ALA A 28 -0.99 -4.50 -9.44
N ARG A 29 -1.05 -4.78 -10.75
CA ARG A 29 -2.32 -4.79 -11.50
C ARG A 29 -3.27 -5.89 -11.01
N ARG A 30 -2.76 -7.04 -10.57
CA ARG A 30 -3.56 -8.14 -10.06
C ARG A 30 -4.14 -7.89 -8.67
N ILE A 31 -3.58 -6.98 -7.88
CA ILE A 31 -4.14 -6.63 -6.56
C ILE A 31 -5.60 -6.16 -6.68
N ASN A 32 -5.93 -5.43 -7.73
CA ASN A 32 -7.31 -4.97 -7.93
C ASN A 32 -8.30 -6.14 -8.08
N SER A 33 -7.87 -7.29 -8.60
CA SER A 33 -8.72 -8.48 -8.78
C SER A 33 -9.04 -9.22 -7.46
N ILE A 34 -8.24 -9.02 -6.43
CA ILE A 34 -8.45 -9.65 -5.11
C ILE A 34 -9.13 -8.72 -4.10
N LEU A 35 -9.33 -7.44 -4.46
CA LEU A 35 -10.09 -6.50 -3.63
C LEU A 35 -11.59 -6.83 -3.69
N PRO A 36 -12.34 -6.69 -2.57
CA PRO A 36 -13.79 -6.74 -2.60
C PRO A 36 -14.38 -5.66 -3.51
N PRO A 37 -15.53 -5.89 -4.16
CA PRO A 37 -16.19 -4.87 -4.96
C PRO A 37 -16.50 -3.62 -4.14
N LEU A 38 -16.72 -2.49 -4.81
CA LEU A 38 -17.18 -1.27 -4.15
C LEU A 38 -18.56 -1.49 -3.51
N SER A 39 -18.76 -0.97 -2.31
CA SER A 39 -20.11 -0.82 -1.77
C SER A 39 -20.88 0.23 -2.59
N HIS A 40 -22.19 0.29 -2.45
CA HIS A 40 -22.99 1.30 -3.13
C HIS A 40 -22.54 2.73 -2.76
N GLU A 41 -22.26 2.98 -1.49
CA GLU A 41 -21.74 4.27 -1.00
C GLU A 41 -20.39 4.61 -1.63
N GLU A 42 -19.44 3.65 -1.61
CA GLU A 42 -18.12 3.81 -2.23
C GLU A 42 -18.22 4.06 -3.74
N ALA A 43 -19.14 3.37 -4.43
CA ALA A 43 -19.37 3.56 -5.87
C ALA A 43 -19.90 4.98 -6.18
N LEU A 44 -20.78 5.52 -5.36
CA LEU A 44 -21.26 6.89 -5.49
C LEU A 44 -20.16 7.92 -5.23
N GLU A 45 -19.30 7.72 -4.20
CA GLU A 45 -18.16 8.60 -3.93
C GLU A 45 -17.21 8.66 -5.13
N VAL A 46 -16.84 7.50 -5.66
CA VAL A 46 -15.94 7.40 -6.84
C VAL A 46 -16.60 8.05 -8.06
N THR A 47 -17.89 7.77 -8.31
CA THR A 47 -18.61 8.34 -9.45
C THR A 47 -18.65 9.87 -9.40
N LYS A 48 -18.90 10.47 -8.22
CA LYS A 48 -18.84 11.93 -8.03
C LYS A 48 -17.48 12.51 -8.39
N ILE A 49 -16.39 11.87 -7.94
CA ILE A 49 -15.03 12.31 -8.25
C ILE A 49 -14.78 12.29 -9.76
N TYR A 50 -15.12 11.19 -10.43
CA TYR A 50 -14.91 11.04 -11.86
C TYR A 50 -15.81 11.99 -12.68
N SER A 51 -17.03 12.29 -12.20
CA SER A 51 -17.91 13.29 -12.80
C SER A 51 -17.31 14.70 -12.73
N VAL A 52 -16.79 15.11 -11.55
CA VAL A 52 -16.12 16.41 -11.36
C VAL A 52 -14.85 16.50 -12.22
N ALA A 53 -14.14 15.40 -12.42
CA ALA A 53 -12.97 15.33 -13.28
C ALA A 53 -13.31 15.40 -14.79
N GLY A 54 -14.60 15.23 -15.17
CA GLY A 54 -15.05 15.12 -16.56
C GLY A 54 -14.69 13.77 -17.20
N LEU A 55 -14.48 12.73 -16.39
CA LEU A 55 -14.08 11.39 -16.81
C LEU A 55 -15.22 10.37 -16.70
N PHE A 56 -16.41 10.81 -16.33
CA PHE A 56 -17.60 9.96 -16.19
C PHE A 56 -18.62 10.26 -17.30
N ASP A 57 -19.02 9.21 -18.00
CA ASP A 57 -20.03 9.30 -19.06
C ASP A 57 -21.35 8.68 -18.56
N VAL A 58 -22.29 9.54 -18.23
CA VAL A 58 -23.62 9.18 -17.71
C VAL A 58 -24.41 8.33 -18.70
N SER A 59 -24.13 8.46 -20.01
CA SER A 59 -24.84 7.69 -21.05
C SER A 59 -24.51 6.20 -21.06
N ARG A 60 -23.35 5.82 -20.48
CA ARG A 60 -22.84 4.45 -20.48
C ARG A 60 -23.16 3.67 -19.21
N THR A 61 -23.24 4.34 -18.08
CA THR A 61 -23.46 3.68 -16.78
C THR A 61 -24.01 4.67 -15.76
N ALA A 62 -24.81 4.17 -14.80
CA ALA A 62 -25.34 4.98 -13.71
C ALA A 62 -24.31 5.20 -12.57
N ALA A 63 -23.35 4.28 -12.39
CA ALA A 63 -22.30 4.39 -11.39
C ALA A 63 -21.08 3.54 -11.77
N LEU A 64 -19.91 3.92 -11.24
CA LEU A 64 -18.70 3.13 -11.38
C LEU A 64 -18.67 2.02 -10.31
N HIS A 65 -18.62 0.78 -10.74
CA HIS A 65 -18.59 -0.39 -9.85
C HIS A 65 -17.19 -1.00 -9.68
N ALA A 66 -16.28 -0.71 -10.61
CA ALA A 66 -14.89 -1.19 -10.52
C ALA A 66 -14.04 -0.24 -9.66
N ARG A 67 -13.18 -0.80 -8.81
CA ARG A 67 -12.20 0.00 -8.06
C ARG A 67 -11.22 0.65 -9.03
N PRO A 68 -10.96 1.96 -8.89
CA PRO A 68 -9.98 2.65 -9.73
C PRO A 68 -8.58 2.04 -9.58
N PHE A 69 -7.85 1.97 -10.70
CA PHE A 69 -6.41 1.67 -10.72
C PHE A 69 -5.72 2.78 -11.52
N ARG A 70 -4.94 3.59 -10.82
CA ARG A 70 -4.22 4.72 -11.41
C ARG A 70 -2.73 4.44 -11.38
N SER A 71 -2.07 4.66 -12.50
CA SER A 71 -0.62 4.41 -12.65
C SER A 71 0.00 5.56 -13.43
N PRO A 72 0.20 6.73 -12.78
CA PRO A 72 0.86 7.85 -13.43
C PRO A 72 2.32 7.52 -13.74
N HIS A 73 2.82 8.03 -14.85
CA HIS A 73 4.22 7.93 -15.23
C HIS A 73 5.08 8.81 -14.30
N HIS A 74 6.34 8.44 -14.06
CA HIS A 74 7.23 9.17 -13.16
C HIS A 74 7.49 10.64 -13.57
N THR A 75 7.21 11.02 -14.83
CA THR A 75 7.29 12.41 -15.31
C THR A 75 6.06 13.25 -14.96
N VAL A 76 5.10 12.69 -14.20
CA VAL A 76 3.90 13.43 -13.78
C VAL A 76 4.27 14.68 -12.98
N SER A 77 3.57 15.78 -13.22
CA SER A 77 3.74 17.00 -12.43
C SER A 77 3.02 16.89 -11.07
N THR A 78 3.46 17.67 -10.09
CA THR A 78 2.79 17.76 -8.77
C THR A 78 1.30 18.12 -8.92
N ALA A 79 0.97 19.04 -9.83
CA ALA A 79 -0.40 19.44 -10.09
C ALA A 79 -1.25 18.32 -10.72
N ALA A 80 -0.66 17.50 -11.59
CA ALA A 80 -1.37 16.36 -12.16
C ALA A 80 -1.55 15.23 -11.11
N LEU A 81 -0.58 15.05 -10.21
CA LEU A 81 -0.67 14.03 -9.18
C LEU A 81 -1.71 14.37 -8.09
N ILE A 82 -1.65 15.58 -7.54
CA ILE A 82 -2.49 16.02 -6.41
C ILE A 82 -3.79 16.67 -6.90
N GLY A 83 -3.72 17.35 -8.01
CA GLY A 83 -4.79 18.19 -8.53
C GLY A 83 -4.41 19.67 -8.49
N GLY A 84 -5.19 20.48 -9.15
CA GLY A 84 -4.96 21.93 -9.25
C GLY A 84 -5.40 22.50 -10.60
N GLY A 85 -4.74 23.58 -11.01
CA GLY A 85 -5.09 24.37 -12.19
C GLY A 85 -5.81 25.66 -11.82
N SER A 86 -6.17 26.46 -12.84
CA SER A 86 -6.99 27.69 -12.67
C SER A 86 -8.37 27.35 -12.14
N ILE A 87 -8.98 26.29 -12.65
CA ILE A 87 -10.16 25.63 -12.09
C ILE A 87 -9.64 24.35 -11.43
N PRO A 88 -9.68 24.23 -10.08
CA PRO A 88 -9.13 23.07 -9.38
C PRO A 88 -9.83 21.77 -9.78
N LYS A 89 -9.07 20.86 -10.41
CA LYS A 89 -9.56 19.52 -10.78
C LYS A 89 -8.88 18.45 -9.91
N PRO A 90 -9.57 17.32 -9.68
CA PRO A 90 -8.98 16.16 -9.01
C PRO A 90 -7.74 15.66 -9.75
N GLY A 91 -6.65 15.36 -9.00
CA GLY A 91 -5.46 14.71 -9.55
C GLY A 91 -5.52 13.18 -9.42
N GLU A 92 -4.44 12.50 -9.85
CA GLU A 92 -4.32 11.04 -9.85
C GLU A 92 -4.55 10.41 -8.45
N VAL A 93 -4.13 11.10 -7.39
CA VAL A 93 -4.34 10.69 -6.00
C VAL A 93 -5.84 10.62 -5.67
N THR A 94 -6.59 11.66 -6.01
CA THR A 94 -8.06 11.69 -5.79
C THR A 94 -8.77 10.70 -6.73
N LEU A 95 -8.32 10.58 -7.98
CA LEU A 95 -8.86 9.62 -8.94
C LEU A 95 -8.61 8.15 -8.54
N SER A 96 -7.66 7.89 -7.63
CA SER A 96 -7.43 6.55 -7.07
C SER A 96 -8.25 6.25 -5.81
N HIS A 97 -9.13 7.18 -5.39
CA HIS A 97 -9.99 7.01 -4.20
C HIS A 97 -10.75 5.69 -4.22
N LYS A 98 -10.77 4.95 -3.10
CA LYS A 98 -11.31 3.58 -2.92
C LYS A 98 -10.70 2.53 -3.85
N GLY A 99 -9.57 2.84 -4.49
CA GLY A 99 -8.86 1.97 -5.41
C GLY A 99 -7.38 1.90 -5.11
N VAL A 100 -6.57 1.84 -6.16
CA VAL A 100 -5.12 1.66 -6.11
C VAL A 100 -4.42 2.79 -6.85
N LEU A 101 -3.44 3.41 -6.20
CA LEU A 101 -2.43 4.24 -6.82
C LEU A 101 -1.14 3.41 -6.95
N PHE A 102 -0.72 3.15 -8.17
CA PHE A 102 0.51 2.42 -8.47
C PHE A 102 1.61 3.37 -8.97
N LEU A 103 2.73 3.41 -8.27
CA LEU A 103 3.91 4.19 -8.65
C LEU A 103 5.03 3.22 -9.02
N ASP A 104 5.23 3.00 -10.32
CA ASP A 104 6.35 2.22 -10.82
C ASP A 104 7.62 3.06 -10.85
N GLU A 105 8.78 2.44 -10.70
CA GLU A 105 10.08 3.13 -10.69
C GLU A 105 10.12 4.29 -9.66
N LEU A 106 9.66 4.03 -8.43
CA LEU A 106 9.48 5.05 -7.39
C LEU A 106 10.66 6.04 -7.25
N PRO A 107 11.96 5.64 -7.31
CA PRO A 107 13.08 6.58 -7.20
C PRO A 107 13.26 7.49 -8.42
N GLU A 108 12.54 7.27 -9.53
CA GLU A 108 12.62 8.13 -10.71
C GLU A 108 11.63 9.30 -10.66
N PHE A 109 10.66 9.26 -9.74
CA PHE A 109 9.80 10.42 -9.50
C PHE A 109 10.60 11.59 -8.90
N PRO A 110 10.34 12.82 -9.31
CA PRO A 110 10.91 13.99 -8.65
C PRO A 110 10.58 14.00 -7.16
N ARG A 111 11.55 14.35 -6.32
CA ARG A 111 11.37 14.38 -4.85
C ARG A 111 10.19 15.25 -4.43
N SER A 112 10.00 16.39 -5.07
CA SER A 112 8.86 17.30 -4.82
C SER A 112 7.51 16.63 -5.09
N VAL A 113 7.43 15.72 -6.06
CA VAL A 113 6.22 14.94 -6.39
C VAL A 113 5.96 13.85 -5.34
N LEU A 114 7.01 13.22 -4.82
CA LEU A 114 6.86 12.22 -3.76
C LEU A 114 6.48 12.85 -2.41
N GLU A 115 7.02 14.02 -2.07
CA GLU A 115 6.77 14.68 -0.78
C GLU A 115 5.30 15.11 -0.62
N VAL A 116 4.60 15.47 -1.69
CA VAL A 116 3.18 15.88 -1.60
C VAL A 116 2.24 14.70 -1.32
N LEU A 117 2.70 13.46 -1.49
CA LEU A 117 1.92 12.27 -1.10
C LEU A 117 1.82 12.09 0.43
N ARG A 118 2.70 12.73 1.21
CA ARG A 118 2.76 12.53 2.66
C ARG A 118 1.45 12.87 3.35
N GLN A 119 0.80 13.95 2.94
CA GLN A 119 -0.49 14.35 3.50
C GLN A 119 -1.61 13.38 3.13
N PRO A 120 -1.89 13.05 1.85
CA PRO A 120 -2.94 12.09 1.52
C PRO A 120 -2.76 10.71 2.16
N LEU A 121 -1.52 10.26 2.34
CA LEU A 121 -1.22 8.98 3.00
C LEU A 121 -1.54 8.98 4.51
N GLU A 122 -1.57 10.15 5.14
CA GLU A 122 -1.86 10.31 6.57
C GLU A 122 -3.32 10.67 6.81
N ASP A 123 -3.80 11.71 6.12
CA ASP A 123 -5.11 12.33 6.36
C ASP A 123 -6.23 11.76 5.46
N ARG A 124 -5.89 11.01 4.41
CA ARG A 124 -6.80 10.46 3.40
C ARG A 124 -7.62 11.53 2.68
N VAL A 125 -7.09 12.73 2.62
CA VAL A 125 -7.65 13.87 1.90
C VAL A 125 -6.55 14.64 1.19
N VAL A 126 -6.92 15.35 0.16
CA VAL A 126 -6.08 16.31 -0.55
C VAL A 126 -6.70 17.69 -0.37
N HIS A 127 -5.93 18.63 0.15
CA HIS A 127 -6.31 20.04 0.21
C HIS A 127 -5.69 20.81 -0.94
N ILE A 128 -6.53 21.44 -1.75
CA ILE A 128 -6.10 22.35 -2.83
C ILE A 128 -6.53 23.75 -2.43
N SER A 129 -5.58 24.60 -2.05
CA SER A 129 -5.82 26.01 -1.75
C SER A 129 -5.34 26.88 -2.90
N ARG A 130 -6.21 27.76 -3.38
CA ARG A 130 -5.95 28.76 -4.43
C ARG A 130 -6.56 30.09 -4.00
N VAL A 131 -6.16 31.17 -4.67
CA VAL A 131 -6.64 32.52 -4.35
C VAL A 131 -8.18 32.61 -4.28
N ASN A 132 -8.86 31.90 -5.18
CA ASN A 132 -10.32 31.98 -5.33
C ASN A 132 -11.08 30.75 -4.81
N ALA A 133 -10.41 29.69 -4.34
CA ALA A 133 -11.08 28.49 -3.86
C ALA A 133 -10.16 27.64 -2.96
N SER A 134 -10.75 27.10 -1.88
CA SER A 134 -10.15 26.03 -1.08
C SER A 134 -11.04 24.80 -1.18
N LEU A 135 -10.52 23.72 -1.76
CA LEU A 135 -11.26 22.49 -1.95
C LEU A 135 -10.55 21.33 -1.25
N THR A 136 -11.34 20.46 -0.65
CA THR A 136 -10.87 19.21 -0.05
C THR A 136 -11.45 18.04 -0.82
N TYR A 137 -10.58 17.21 -1.37
CA TYR A 137 -10.97 15.99 -2.07
C TYR A 137 -10.63 14.76 -1.23
N PRO A 138 -11.47 13.73 -1.21
CA PRO A 138 -11.15 12.47 -0.55
C PRO A 138 -10.04 11.74 -1.31
N ALA A 139 -9.16 11.06 -0.56
CA ALA A 139 -7.98 10.36 -1.08
C ALA A 139 -7.69 9.09 -0.27
N ASP A 140 -8.71 8.26 -0.01
CA ASP A 140 -8.58 6.97 0.65
C ASP A 140 -8.28 5.88 -0.38
N PHE A 141 -6.99 5.59 -0.60
CA PHE A 141 -6.49 4.66 -1.62
C PHE A 141 -5.44 3.72 -1.04
N ILE A 142 -5.15 2.64 -1.75
CA ILE A 142 -4.01 1.76 -1.49
C ILE A 142 -2.83 2.24 -2.33
N LEU A 143 -1.72 2.59 -1.68
CA LEU A 143 -0.48 2.88 -2.39
C LEU A 143 0.29 1.58 -2.62
N ILE A 144 0.61 1.32 -3.88
CA ILE A 144 1.55 0.28 -4.28
C ILE A 144 2.68 0.97 -5.03
N SER A 145 3.90 0.73 -4.60
CA SER A 145 5.08 1.27 -5.25
C SER A 145 6.00 0.14 -5.67
N ALA A 146 6.74 0.33 -6.75
CA ALA A 146 7.74 -0.61 -7.18
C ALA A 146 9.07 0.10 -7.44
N MET A 147 10.18 -0.56 -7.12
CA MET A 147 11.52 -0.07 -7.41
C MET A 147 12.50 -1.21 -7.65
N ASN A 148 13.60 -0.89 -8.27
CA ASN A 148 14.77 -1.76 -8.31
C ASN A 148 15.62 -1.58 -7.04
N PRO A 149 16.45 -2.57 -6.64
CA PRO A 149 17.28 -2.45 -5.44
C PRO A 149 18.47 -1.48 -5.61
N CYS A 150 18.83 -1.14 -6.85
CA CYS A 150 19.91 -0.23 -7.20
C CYS A 150 19.74 0.29 -8.64
N PRO A 151 20.56 1.25 -9.12
CA PRO A 151 20.47 1.75 -10.49
C PRO A 151 20.60 0.68 -11.59
N CYS A 152 21.49 -0.29 -11.46
CA CYS A 152 21.59 -1.40 -12.43
C CYS A 152 20.50 -2.47 -12.23
N GLY A 153 19.83 -2.49 -11.06
CA GLY A 153 18.74 -3.39 -10.75
C GLY A 153 19.11 -4.75 -10.15
N PHE A 154 20.40 -5.03 -9.91
CA PHE A 154 20.87 -6.38 -9.57
C PHE A 154 21.54 -6.50 -8.19
N ASN A 155 21.43 -5.49 -7.33
CA ASN A 155 21.95 -5.59 -5.96
C ASN A 155 21.20 -6.67 -5.18
N GLY A 156 21.95 -7.70 -4.71
CA GLY A 156 21.35 -8.87 -4.03
C GLY A 156 20.66 -9.88 -4.97
N ASP A 157 20.82 -9.76 -6.27
CA ASP A 157 20.34 -10.76 -7.24
C ASP A 157 21.29 -11.99 -7.22
N PRO A 158 20.78 -13.22 -7.05
CA PRO A 158 21.63 -14.41 -6.99
C PRO A 158 22.20 -14.81 -8.37
N ASP A 159 21.60 -14.39 -9.45
CA ASP A 159 21.94 -14.84 -10.80
C ASP A 159 22.74 -13.81 -11.61
N LYS A 160 22.76 -12.54 -11.16
CA LYS A 160 23.44 -11.46 -11.86
C LYS A 160 24.13 -10.50 -10.91
N GLU A 161 25.43 -10.31 -11.15
CA GLU A 161 26.27 -9.43 -10.34
C GLU A 161 25.90 -7.95 -10.48
N CYS A 162 25.90 -7.23 -9.36
CA CYS A 162 25.64 -5.80 -9.30
C CYS A 162 26.90 -5.02 -9.70
N THR A 163 26.78 -4.10 -10.65
CA THR A 163 27.88 -3.24 -11.11
C THR A 163 27.94 -1.87 -10.41
N CYS A 164 27.01 -1.58 -9.49
CA CYS A 164 26.94 -0.29 -8.81
C CYS A 164 27.92 -0.21 -7.64
N SER A 165 28.55 0.94 -7.46
CA SER A 165 29.28 1.23 -6.23
C SER A 165 28.29 1.38 -5.04
N SER A 166 28.78 1.17 -3.81
CA SER A 166 27.99 1.42 -2.60
C SER A 166 27.52 2.89 -2.49
N GLY A 167 28.28 3.81 -3.09
CA GLY A 167 27.91 5.24 -3.20
C GLY A 167 26.71 5.48 -4.11
N ASP A 168 26.67 4.79 -5.26
CA ASP A 168 25.58 4.92 -6.23
C ASP A 168 24.28 4.32 -5.66
N ILE A 169 24.38 3.16 -4.99
CA ILE A 169 23.23 2.53 -4.32
C ILE A 169 22.65 3.48 -3.28
N ARG A 170 23.50 4.03 -2.39
CA ARG A 170 23.03 4.99 -1.37
C ARG A 170 22.42 6.25 -1.97
N ARG A 171 22.98 6.78 -3.05
CA ARG A 171 22.44 7.95 -3.76
C ARG A 171 21.06 7.65 -4.36
N TYR A 172 20.90 6.47 -4.93
CA TYR A 172 19.65 6.01 -5.51
C TYR A 172 18.55 5.86 -4.45
N LEU A 173 18.83 5.17 -3.35
CA LEU A 173 17.87 4.97 -2.25
C LEU A 173 17.49 6.29 -1.57
N ARG A 174 18.42 7.25 -1.44
CA ARG A 174 18.16 8.58 -0.85
C ARG A 174 17.23 9.47 -1.68
N LYS A 175 16.90 9.12 -2.92
CA LYS A 175 15.86 9.82 -3.69
C LYS A 175 14.49 9.73 -3.00
N ILE A 176 14.23 8.63 -2.29
CA ILE A 176 13.02 8.45 -1.48
C ILE A 176 13.33 8.93 -0.06
N SER A 177 12.49 9.82 0.48
CA SER A 177 12.71 10.34 1.83
C SER A 177 12.35 9.29 2.89
N GLY A 178 13.12 9.26 4.00
CA GLY A 178 12.82 8.42 5.16
C GLY A 178 11.37 8.57 5.65
N PRO A 179 10.86 9.81 5.81
CA PRO A 179 9.47 10.03 6.20
C PRO A 179 8.41 9.44 5.25
N LEU A 180 8.70 9.30 3.95
CA LEU A 180 7.80 8.61 3.01
C LEU A 180 7.90 7.10 3.19
N LEU A 181 9.12 6.54 3.28
CA LEU A 181 9.33 5.12 3.56
C LEU A 181 8.68 4.70 4.88
N ASP A 182 8.79 5.52 5.91
CA ASP A 182 8.13 5.28 7.19
C ASP A 182 6.60 5.15 7.07
N ARG A 183 5.98 5.69 6.02
CA ARG A 183 4.54 5.58 5.77
C ARG A 183 4.15 4.32 5.00
N ILE A 184 5.11 3.65 4.39
CA ILE A 184 4.88 2.37 3.72
C ILE A 184 4.89 1.26 4.78
N ASP A 185 3.87 0.41 4.77
CA ASP A 185 3.66 -0.60 5.80
C ASP A 185 4.43 -1.90 5.52
N LEU A 186 4.50 -2.29 4.23
CA LEU A 186 5.12 -3.53 3.78
C LEU A 186 6.21 -3.25 2.74
N HIS A 187 7.42 -3.75 3.00
CA HIS A 187 8.51 -3.82 2.05
C HIS A 187 8.67 -5.28 1.62
N VAL A 188 8.37 -5.57 0.37
CA VAL A 188 8.31 -6.94 -0.17
C VAL A 188 9.40 -7.12 -1.22
N SER A 189 10.30 -8.09 -0.99
CA SER A 189 11.25 -8.51 -2.00
C SER A 189 10.57 -9.39 -3.04
N VAL A 190 10.65 -9.00 -4.31
CA VAL A 190 10.09 -9.74 -5.45
C VAL A 190 11.23 -10.28 -6.29
N GLN A 191 11.48 -11.58 -6.17
CA GLN A 191 12.52 -12.27 -6.92
C GLN A 191 12.05 -12.59 -8.34
N ARG A 192 13.01 -12.87 -9.25
CA ARG A 192 12.68 -13.39 -10.57
C ARG A 192 12.12 -14.79 -10.43
N PRO A 193 11.07 -15.13 -11.17
CA PRO A 193 10.60 -16.52 -11.24
C PRO A 193 11.67 -17.38 -11.92
N LYS A 194 11.93 -18.56 -11.38
CA LYS A 194 12.80 -19.55 -12.02
C LYS A 194 12.09 -20.18 -13.19
N TYR A 195 12.85 -20.66 -14.20
CA TYR A 195 12.27 -21.35 -15.36
C TYR A 195 11.36 -22.51 -14.94
N THR A 196 11.75 -23.27 -13.93
CA THR A 196 10.95 -24.37 -13.38
C THR A 196 9.60 -23.92 -12.80
N GLU A 197 9.52 -22.70 -12.26
CA GLU A 197 8.26 -22.12 -11.74
C GLU A 197 7.35 -21.63 -12.87
N LEU A 198 7.94 -21.11 -13.96
CA LEU A 198 7.20 -20.67 -15.16
C LEU A 198 6.61 -21.84 -15.95
N THR A 199 7.26 -22.99 -15.93
CA THR A 199 6.83 -24.20 -16.66
C THR A 199 6.04 -25.18 -15.79
N ALA A 200 5.90 -24.90 -14.49
CA ALA A 200 5.15 -25.74 -13.58
C ALA A 200 3.66 -25.74 -13.94
N THR A 201 3.11 -26.92 -14.16
CA THR A 201 1.66 -27.15 -14.40
C THR A 201 0.83 -27.12 -13.11
N ARG A 202 1.42 -26.69 -11.99
CA ARG A 202 0.73 -26.64 -10.71
C ARG A 202 -0.34 -25.54 -10.75
N ALA A 203 -1.59 -25.92 -10.51
CA ALA A 203 -2.67 -24.96 -10.38
C ALA A 203 -2.39 -24.01 -9.21
N GLU A 204 -2.14 -22.74 -9.51
CA GLU A 204 -2.00 -21.70 -8.50
C GLU A 204 -3.38 -21.30 -7.95
N GLU A 205 -3.39 -20.74 -6.76
CA GLU A 205 -4.62 -20.26 -6.11
C GLU A 205 -5.27 -19.15 -6.95
N SER A 206 -6.56 -19.28 -7.25
CA SER A 206 -7.27 -18.28 -8.07
C SER A 206 -7.53 -16.99 -7.31
N SER A 207 -7.68 -15.88 -8.04
CA SER A 207 -8.01 -14.56 -7.45
C SER A 207 -9.35 -14.59 -6.69
N GLU A 208 -10.29 -15.46 -7.07
CA GLU A 208 -11.59 -15.63 -6.39
C GLU A 208 -11.40 -16.18 -4.98
N VAL A 209 -10.57 -17.21 -4.82
CA VAL A 209 -10.27 -17.84 -3.52
C VAL A 209 -9.58 -16.84 -2.59
N ILE A 210 -8.59 -16.11 -3.13
CA ILE A 210 -7.90 -15.05 -2.38
C ILE A 210 -8.88 -13.93 -1.98
N ARG A 211 -9.74 -13.47 -2.90
CA ARG A 211 -10.77 -12.47 -2.65
C ARG A 211 -11.74 -12.88 -1.55
N ALA A 212 -12.18 -14.14 -1.54
CA ALA A 212 -13.04 -14.66 -0.50
C ALA A 212 -12.39 -14.56 0.89
N ARG A 213 -11.11 -14.93 1.00
CA ARG A 213 -10.33 -14.82 2.25
C ARG A 213 -10.16 -13.36 2.70
N VAL A 214 -9.86 -12.45 1.77
CA VAL A 214 -9.77 -11.02 2.04
C VAL A 214 -11.11 -10.45 2.51
N LYS A 215 -12.22 -10.87 1.90
CA LYS A 215 -13.58 -10.47 2.30
C LYS A 215 -13.88 -10.86 3.74
N LEU A 216 -13.60 -12.12 4.12
CA LEU A 216 -13.79 -12.61 5.48
C LEU A 216 -12.95 -11.82 6.50
N ALA A 217 -11.68 -11.52 6.17
CA ALA A 217 -10.82 -10.71 7.02
C ALA A 217 -11.39 -9.30 7.21
N ARG A 218 -11.89 -8.64 6.15
CA ARG A 218 -12.53 -7.32 6.23
C ARG A 218 -13.83 -7.33 7.03
N GLU A 219 -14.62 -8.37 6.92
CA GLU A 219 -15.84 -8.53 7.73
C GLU A 219 -15.51 -8.64 9.23
N ARG A 220 -14.45 -9.38 9.61
CA ARG A 220 -13.94 -9.43 10.98
C ARG A 220 -13.49 -8.06 11.48
N GLN A 221 -12.75 -7.31 10.66
CA GLN A 221 -12.32 -5.95 10.98
C GLN A 221 -13.52 -5.02 11.19
N ALA A 222 -14.45 -5.00 10.24
CA ALA A 222 -15.63 -4.16 10.31
C ALA A 222 -16.47 -4.46 11.57
N LYS A 223 -16.66 -5.74 11.92
CA LYS A 223 -17.37 -6.16 13.13
C LYS A 223 -16.66 -5.67 14.40
N ARG A 224 -15.33 -5.85 14.50
CA ARG A 224 -14.53 -5.45 15.67
C ARG A 224 -14.50 -3.93 15.84
N LEU A 225 -14.46 -3.17 14.73
CA LEU A 225 -14.28 -1.73 14.74
C LEU A 225 -15.59 -0.92 14.60
N ALA A 226 -16.74 -1.61 14.52
CA ALA A 226 -18.05 -0.97 14.34
C ALA A 226 -18.36 0.06 15.42
N ILE A 227 -18.00 -0.18 16.67
CA ILE A 227 -18.22 0.73 17.81
C ILE A 227 -17.49 2.08 17.67
N TYR A 228 -16.45 2.13 16.80
CA TYR A 228 -15.69 3.35 16.50
C TYR A 228 -16.09 3.98 15.16
N GLY A 229 -17.09 3.45 14.46
CA GLY A 229 -17.45 3.87 13.10
C GLY A 229 -16.38 3.55 12.04
N MET A 230 -15.46 2.62 12.33
CA MET A 230 -14.36 2.23 11.45
C MET A 230 -14.65 0.88 10.79
N ARG A 231 -14.06 0.66 9.60
CA ARG A 231 -14.27 -0.57 8.82
C ARG A 231 -13.00 -1.39 8.63
N THR A 232 -11.81 -0.80 8.81
CA THR A 232 -10.52 -1.47 8.52
C THR A 232 -9.46 -1.12 9.55
N ASN A 233 -8.50 -2.03 9.74
CA ASN A 233 -7.39 -1.85 10.69
C ASN A 233 -6.54 -0.61 10.37
N SER A 234 -6.45 -0.19 9.11
CA SER A 234 -5.69 1.01 8.72
C SER A 234 -6.24 2.30 9.34
N GLN A 235 -7.54 2.33 9.67
CA GLN A 235 -8.20 3.49 10.26
C GLN A 235 -7.91 3.65 11.75
N MET A 236 -7.44 2.58 12.43
CA MET A 236 -7.15 2.62 13.85
C MET A 236 -6.08 3.66 14.17
N GLN A 237 -6.27 4.38 15.26
CA GLN A 237 -5.27 5.20 15.92
C GLN A 237 -4.71 4.43 17.14
N HIS A 238 -3.71 4.96 17.79
CA HIS A 238 -3.06 4.32 18.94
C HIS A 238 -4.04 3.82 20.03
N ARG A 239 -5.11 4.59 20.29
CA ARG A 239 -6.15 4.18 21.26
C ARG A 239 -6.85 2.90 20.83
N GLN A 240 -7.34 2.83 19.59
CA GLN A 240 -8.05 1.64 19.10
C GLN A 240 -7.13 0.42 19.00
N ILE A 241 -5.84 0.63 18.67
CA ILE A 241 -4.84 -0.44 18.68
C ILE A 241 -4.75 -1.07 20.07
N LYS A 242 -4.62 -0.25 21.12
CA LYS A 242 -4.58 -0.76 22.51
C LYS A 242 -5.85 -1.50 22.92
N GLU A 243 -7.01 -1.00 22.51
CA GLU A 243 -8.30 -1.55 22.92
C GLU A 243 -8.69 -2.80 22.13
N THR A 244 -8.25 -2.96 20.87
CA THR A 244 -8.76 -3.99 19.96
C THR A 244 -7.72 -5.00 19.45
N CYS A 245 -6.42 -4.77 19.69
CA CYS A 245 -5.35 -5.64 19.24
C CYS A 245 -4.73 -6.42 20.40
N GLY A 246 -5.50 -7.35 21.00
CA GLY A 246 -5.00 -8.23 22.05
C GLY A 246 -3.82 -9.07 21.55
N MET A 247 -2.78 -9.23 22.39
CA MET A 247 -1.56 -9.97 22.08
C MET A 247 -1.27 -10.98 23.19
N THR A 248 -0.70 -12.14 22.83
CA THR A 248 -0.16 -13.08 23.80
C THR A 248 1.08 -12.48 24.50
N PRO A 249 1.43 -12.92 25.73
CA PRO A 249 2.65 -12.48 26.42
C PRO A 249 3.91 -12.67 25.57
N ARG A 250 3.99 -13.77 24.82
CA ARG A 250 5.11 -14.06 23.91
C ARG A 250 5.19 -13.06 22.76
N ALA A 251 4.05 -12.69 22.16
CA ALA A 251 3.98 -11.67 21.11
C ALA A 251 4.44 -10.30 21.63
N GLN A 252 4.02 -9.93 22.84
CA GLN A 252 4.43 -8.67 23.49
C GLN A 252 5.94 -8.64 23.74
N GLN A 253 6.53 -9.75 24.21
CA GLN A 253 7.97 -9.84 24.43
C GLN A 253 8.75 -9.65 23.12
N ILE A 254 8.39 -10.37 22.05
CA ILE A 254 9.05 -10.23 20.74
C ILE A 254 8.93 -8.81 20.22
N LEU A 255 7.76 -8.20 20.33
CA LEU A 255 7.55 -6.82 19.89
C LEU A 255 8.41 -5.82 20.66
N ALA A 256 8.56 -6.01 21.99
CA ALA A 256 9.42 -5.19 22.84
C ALA A 256 10.92 -5.34 22.45
N ASP A 257 11.37 -6.57 22.23
CA ASP A 257 12.75 -6.86 21.82
C ASP A 257 13.07 -6.23 20.46
N VAL A 258 12.15 -6.35 19.49
CA VAL A 258 12.27 -5.74 18.16
C VAL A 258 12.26 -4.21 18.25
N PHE A 259 11.37 -3.62 19.07
CA PHE A 259 11.28 -2.18 19.27
C PHE A 259 12.61 -1.61 19.76
N ASN A 260 13.21 -2.23 20.78
CA ASN A 260 14.47 -1.80 21.36
C ASN A 260 15.67 -2.04 20.42
N ARG A 261 15.74 -3.23 19.79
CA ARG A 261 16.84 -3.62 18.90
C ARG A 261 16.91 -2.80 17.62
N LEU A 262 15.75 -2.49 17.03
CA LEU A 262 15.65 -1.75 15.77
C LEU A 262 15.42 -0.25 15.98
N HIS A 263 15.38 0.24 17.22
CA HIS A 263 15.11 1.65 17.55
C HIS A 263 13.89 2.20 16.81
N LEU A 264 12.79 1.46 16.87
CA LEU A 264 11.58 1.80 16.12
C LEU A 264 10.95 3.11 16.61
N SER A 265 10.36 3.87 15.69
CA SER A 265 9.51 5.00 16.05
C SER A 265 8.15 4.52 16.59
N ALA A 266 7.43 5.37 17.34
CA ALA A 266 6.07 5.07 17.78
C ALA A 266 5.12 4.76 16.60
N ARG A 267 5.31 5.42 15.46
CA ARG A 267 4.56 5.11 14.23
C ARG A 267 4.85 3.72 13.70
N ALA A 268 6.13 3.32 13.69
CA ALA A 268 6.54 1.99 13.24
C ALA A 268 5.96 0.90 14.16
N TYR A 269 5.94 1.15 15.47
CA TYR A 269 5.32 0.26 16.46
C TYR A 269 3.82 0.04 16.15
N ASP A 270 3.03 1.12 16.02
CA ASP A 270 1.60 1.01 15.72
C ASP A 270 1.34 0.28 14.39
N ARG A 271 2.20 0.48 13.38
CA ARG A 271 2.07 -0.19 12.08
C ARG A 271 2.34 -1.68 12.16
N ILE A 272 3.39 -2.08 12.87
CA ILE A 272 3.66 -3.52 13.07
C ILE A 272 2.44 -4.18 13.71
N ILE A 273 1.82 -3.58 14.72
CA ILE A 273 0.63 -4.14 15.35
C ILE A 273 -0.56 -4.19 14.37
N LYS A 274 -0.79 -3.14 13.58
CA LYS A 274 -1.85 -3.15 12.55
C LYS A 274 -1.65 -4.24 11.51
N VAL A 275 -0.42 -4.44 11.04
CA VAL A 275 -0.08 -5.50 10.09
C VAL A 275 -0.26 -6.87 10.75
N SER A 276 0.25 -7.06 11.96
CA SER A 276 0.08 -8.32 12.72
C SER A 276 -1.39 -8.65 12.97
N ARG A 277 -2.21 -7.64 13.34
CA ARG A 277 -3.66 -7.82 13.48
C ARG A 277 -4.32 -8.22 12.17
N THR A 278 -3.87 -7.65 11.07
CA THR A 278 -4.35 -7.96 9.73
C THR A 278 -4.00 -9.39 9.31
N ILE A 279 -2.78 -9.84 9.59
CA ILE A 279 -2.35 -11.23 9.37
C ILE A 279 -3.21 -12.19 10.22
N ALA A 280 -3.43 -11.86 11.49
CA ALA A 280 -4.29 -12.66 12.37
C ALA A 280 -5.75 -12.71 11.88
N ASP A 281 -6.30 -11.60 11.35
CA ASP A 281 -7.63 -11.57 10.75
C ASP A 281 -7.73 -12.49 9.52
N LEU A 282 -6.70 -12.52 8.66
CA LEU A 282 -6.60 -13.42 7.51
C LEU A 282 -6.53 -14.90 7.93
N GLN A 283 -5.85 -15.19 9.04
CA GLN A 283 -5.72 -16.52 9.61
C GLN A 283 -6.93 -16.92 10.48
N GLY A 284 -7.87 -16.01 10.70
CA GLY A 284 -9.05 -16.27 11.52
C GLY A 284 -8.82 -16.27 13.02
N LYS A 285 -7.69 -15.71 13.50
CA LYS A 285 -7.32 -15.65 14.91
C LYS A 285 -7.82 -14.36 15.58
N ASP A 286 -8.31 -14.45 16.81
CA ASP A 286 -8.81 -13.29 17.56
C ASP A 286 -7.69 -12.56 18.31
N ILE A 287 -6.63 -13.27 18.69
CA ILE A 287 -5.46 -12.74 19.42
C ILE A 287 -4.24 -12.81 18.51
N ILE A 288 -3.38 -11.79 18.58
CA ILE A 288 -2.10 -11.76 17.88
C ILE A 288 -1.09 -12.60 18.67
N ASP A 289 -0.43 -13.54 18.02
CA ASP A 289 0.64 -14.35 18.61
C ASP A 289 2.02 -14.00 18.00
N ALA A 290 3.05 -14.61 18.50
CA ALA A 290 4.44 -14.44 18.11
C ALA A 290 4.68 -14.56 16.59
N GLU A 291 3.99 -15.49 15.94
CA GLU A 291 4.07 -15.76 14.50
C GLU A 291 3.65 -14.54 13.67
N GLN A 292 2.52 -13.90 14.01
CA GLN A 292 2.04 -12.72 13.28
C GLN A 292 2.93 -11.50 13.49
N ILE A 293 3.52 -11.35 14.69
CA ILE A 293 4.51 -10.29 14.96
C ILE A 293 5.77 -10.54 14.13
N ALA A 294 6.30 -11.77 14.14
CA ALA A 294 7.51 -12.11 13.38
C ALA A 294 7.33 -11.88 11.88
N GLU A 295 6.17 -12.29 11.32
CA GLU A 295 5.82 -12.05 9.93
C GLU A 295 5.72 -10.54 9.63
N ALA A 296 5.02 -9.75 10.45
CA ALA A 296 4.90 -8.31 10.27
C ALA A 296 6.24 -7.58 10.32
N VAL A 297 7.15 -8.01 11.20
CA VAL A 297 8.50 -7.46 11.32
C VAL A 297 9.34 -7.79 10.08
N SER A 298 9.22 -8.99 9.51
CA SER A 298 9.98 -9.39 8.33
C SER A 298 9.73 -8.49 7.12
N TYR A 299 8.54 -7.89 7.02
CA TYR A 299 8.21 -6.90 5.98
C TYR A 299 8.85 -5.53 6.19
N ARG A 300 9.54 -5.29 7.31
CA ARG A 300 10.25 -4.03 7.61
C ARG A 300 11.75 -4.19 7.81
N ALA A 301 12.26 -5.41 7.87
CA ALA A 301 13.68 -5.68 8.13
C ALA A 301 14.62 -5.14 7.03
N GLN A 302 14.09 -4.79 5.85
CA GLN A 302 14.86 -4.26 4.73
C GLN A 302 15.21 -2.75 4.84
N ASP A 303 14.72 -2.05 5.88
CA ASP A 303 14.95 -0.60 6.04
C ASP A 303 16.35 -0.23 6.54
N LYS A 304 17.22 -1.19 6.86
CA LYS A 304 18.48 -0.94 7.60
C LYS A 304 19.77 -1.60 7.03
N GLU A 305 19.72 -2.12 5.82
CA GLU A 305 20.95 -2.48 5.05
C GLU A 305 21.21 -1.43 3.93
#